data_9ba934a1b8ba324d2c6e376ff5b0c3eb
#
_entry.id   9ba934a1b8ba324d2c6e376ff5b0c3eb
#
_cell.length_a   1.000
_cell.length_b   1.000
_cell.length_c   1.000
_cell.angle_alpha   90.00
_cell.angle_beta   90.00
_cell.angle_gamma   90.00
#
_symmetry.space_group_name_H-M   'P 1'
#
loop_
_entity.id
_entity.type
_entity.pdbx_description
1 polymer ?
#
loop_
_entity_poly.entity_id
_entity_poly.type
_entity_poly.pdbx_seq_one_letter_code
_entity_poly.pdbx_strand_id
1 'polypeptide(L)'
;MLLDALAVGGVLGEGLGRLACISFGCCYGRPLDECGHLTRALLAPIGFVFSASTRKAVYEGGLAGVRLVPVQGLTAAVLTITALVATWLFFQERYRAPFLLCLLASQGWRVLSERLRADFRGYSMVSAYQKMGLAAVAYALALAWLLPAGPTNTVQLDRGLALLAEPVVLIGLQLLWWLLFLRFGRSTVTEATLDFAVRRDRI
;
A
#
# COMPACT_ATOMS: atom_id res chain seq x y z
N MET A 1 14.80 -14.38 7.79
CA MET A 1 15.55 -13.38 7.01
C MET A 1 14.89 -13.03 5.67
N LEU A 2 14.86 -13.92 4.67
CA LEU A 2 14.33 -13.58 3.34
C LEU A 2 12.88 -13.09 3.38
N LEU A 3 11.99 -13.81 4.07
CA LEU A 3 10.59 -13.41 4.23
C LEU A 3 10.45 -12.08 4.97
N ASP A 4 11.29 -11.81 5.97
CA ASP A 4 11.30 -10.53 6.68
C ASP A 4 11.66 -9.38 5.73
N ALA A 5 12.74 -9.53 4.93
CA ALA A 5 13.16 -8.52 3.98
C ALA A 5 12.09 -8.27 2.89
N LEU A 6 11.50 -9.33 2.34
CA LEU A 6 10.43 -9.24 1.35
C LEU A 6 9.17 -8.55 1.93
N ALA A 7 8.80 -8.87 3.18
CA ALA A 7 7.64 -8.24 3.83
C ALA A 7 7.88 -6.75 4.06
N VAL A 8 9.08 -6.37 4.52
CA VAL A 8 9.47 -4.95 4.70
C VAL A 8 9.40 -4.20 3.37
N GLY A 9 10.05 -4.72 2.32
CA GLY A 9 10.04 -4.10 1.00
C GLY A 9 8.63 -4.01 0.41
N GLY A 10 7.82 -5.06 0.57
CA GLY A 10 6.43 -5.11 0.10
C GLY A 10 5.55 -4.06 0.79
N VAL A 11 5.61 -3.95 2.11
CA VAL A 11 4.81 -2.98 2.87
C VAL A 11 5.27 -1.54 2.59
N LEU A 12 6.58 -1.30 2.46
CA LEU A 12 7.09 0.01 2.06
C LEU A 12 6.59 0.39 0.65
N GLY A 13 6.70 -0.52 -0.30
CA GLY A 13 6.23 -0.31 -1.67
C GLY A 13 4.72 -0.06 -1.74
N GLU A 14 3.90 -0.81 -0.96
CA GLU A 14 2.46 -0.55 -0.86
C GLU A 14 2.18 0.83 -0.26
N GLY A 15 2.90 1.24 0.79
CA GLY A 15 2.75 2.55 1.42
C GLY A 15 3.06 3.69 0.46
N LEU A 16 4.21 3.65 -0.20
CA LEU A 16 4.61 4.65 -1.19
C LEU A 16 3.67 4.68 -2.40
N GLY A 17 3.19 3.51 -2.85
CA GLY A 17 2.21 3.42 -3.93
C GLY A 17 0.90 4.16 -3.64
N ARG A 18 0.51 4.35 -2.37
CA ARG A 18 -0.67 5.13 -2.01
C ARG A 18 -0.55 6.63 -2.31
N LEU A 19 0.66 7.15 -2.45
CA LEU A 19 0.86 8.53 -2.89
C LEU A 19 0.33 8.75 -4.32
N ALA A 20 0.50 7.76 -5.20
CA ALA A 20 -0.11 7.79 -6.53
C ALA A 20 -1.64 7.80 -6.45
N CYS A 21 -2.25 7.07 -5.50
CA CYS A 21 -3.70 7.10 -5.30
C CYS A 21 -4.21 8.50 -4.93
N ILE A 22 -3.44 9.31 -4.22
CA ILE A 22 -3.79 10.71 -3.95
C ILE A 22 -3.84 11.50 -5.27
N SER A 23 -2.83 11.33 -6.13
CA SER A 23 -2.79 11.99 -7.43
C SER A 23 -3.93 11.58 -8.35
N PHE A 24 -4.33 10.31 -8.37
CA PHE A 24 -5.44 9.81 -9.20
C PHE A 24 -6.82 10.04 -8.58
N GLY A 25 -6.90 10.34 -7.28
CA GLY A 25 -8.15 10.44 -6.55
C GLY A 25 -8.87 9.11 -6.42
N CYS A 26 -8.17 7.97 -6.58
CA CYS A 26 -8.74 6.63 -6.39
C CYS A 26 -8.66 6.19 -4.92
N CYS A 27 -9.35 5.12 -4.56
CA CYS A 27 -9.36 4.61 -3.18
C CYS A 27 -9.76 5.68 -2.15
N TYR A 28 -10.67 6.55 -2.54
CA TYR A 28 -11.07 7.72 -1.76
C TYR A 28 -11.88 7.34 -0.51
N GLY A 29 -11.78 8.20 0.51
CA GLY A 29 -12.51 8.05 1.76
C GLY A 29 -13.92 8.59 1.69
N ARG A 30 -14.69 8.32 2.76
CA ARG A 30 -16.05 8.84 2.94
C ARG A 30 -16.04 10.36 3.13
N PRO A 31 -17.13 11.06 2.79
CA PRO A 31 -17.34 12.45 3.20
C PRO A 31 -17.17 12.61 4.71
N LEU A 32 -16.39 13.58 5.13
CA LEU A 32 -16.16 13.83 6.56
C LEU A 32 -17.44 14.18 7.31
N ASP A 33 -18.41 14.78 6.61
CA ASP A 33 -19.70 15.13 7.19
C ASP A 33 -20.58 13.92 7.51
N GLU A 34 -20.35 12.79 6.86
CA GLU A 34 -21.00 11.50 7.14
C GLU A 34 -20.31 10.71 8.25
N CYS A 35 -19.16 11.17 8.73
CA CYS A 35 -18.40 10.51 9.77
C CYS A 35 -18.83 10.93 11.17
N GLY A 36 -18.65 10.06 12.14
CA GLY A 36 -18.87 10.37 13.56
C GLY A 36 -18.01 11.55 14.03
N HIS A 37 -18.49 12.24 15.07
CA HIS A 37 -17.88 13.46 15.59
C HIS A 37 -16.36 13.33 15.85
N LEU A 38 -15.91 12.24 16.44
CA LEU A 38 -14.49 12.02 16.73
C LEU A 38 -13.64 11.92 15.46
N THR A 39 -14.07 11.12 14.49
CA THR A 39 -13.39 10.95 13.19
C THR A 39 -13.32 12.30 12.46
N ARG A 40 -14.41 13.03 12.46
CA ARG A 40 -14.49 14.36 11.84
C ARG A 40 -13.54 15.33 12.53
N ALA A 41 -13.54 15.42 13.85
CA ALA A 41 -12.68 16.32 14.61
C ALA A 41 -11.19 16.05 14.36
N LEU A 42 -10.79 14.77 14.31
CA LEU A 42 -9.39 14.38 14.12
C LEU A 42 -8.92 14.52 12.66
N LEU A 43 -9.77 14.21 11.69
CA LEU A 43 -9.36 14.12 10.29
C LEU A 43 -9.75 15.32 9.42
N ALA A 44 -10.60 16.22 9.90
CA ALA A 44 -10.97 17.42 9.14
C ALA A 44 -9.77 18.31 8.75
N PRO A 45 -8.76 18.53 9.62
CA PRO A 45 -7.61 19.36 9.26
C PRO A 45 -6.77 18.82 8.10
N ILE A 46 -6.75 17.48 7.94
CA ILE A 46 -5.93 16.77 6.94
C ILE A 46 -6.77 16.15 5.81
N GLY A 47 -8.08 16.42 5.78
CA GLY A 47 -8.99 15.87 4.78
C GLY A 47 -8.64 16.31 3.36
N PHE A 48 -8.83 15.40 2.38
CA PHE A 48 -8.57 15.68 0.98
C PHE A 48 -9.81 16.22 0.28
N VAL A 49 -9.60 17.16 -0.66
CA VAL A 49 -10.63 17.70 -1.54
C VAL A 49 -10.18 17.50 -2.99
N PHE A 50 -11.03 16.87 -3.79
CA PHE A 50 -10.78 16.65 -5.21
C PHE A 50 -11.76 17.49 -6.03
N SER A 51 -11.25 18.32 -6.96
CA SER A 51 -12.07 19.18 -7.79
C SER A 51 -11.94 18.90 -9.29
N ALA A 52 -10.79 18.33 -9.72
CA ALA A 52 -10.56 18.06 -11.12
C ALA A 52 -11.40 16.86 -11.62
N SER A 53 -12.06 17.02 -12.76
CA SER A 53 -12.91 16.00 -13.39
C SER A 53 -12.19 14.68 -13.73
N THR A 54 -10.86 14.71 -13.81
CA THR A 54 -10.01 13.54 -14.06
C THR A 54 -9.79 12.67 -12.82
N ARG A 55 -10.25 13.12 -11.64
CA ARG A 55 -10.07 12.36 -10.38
C ARG A 55 -11.20 11.35 -10.20
N LYS A 56 -10.86 10.12 -9.80
CA LYS A 56 -11.85 9.05 -9.64
C LYS A 56 -12.94 9.39 -8.63
N ALA A 57 -12.60 10.06 -7.52
CA ALA A 57 -13.56 10.54 -6.54
C ALA A 57 -14.60 11.52 -7.15
N VAL A 58 -14.23 12.23 -8.23
CA VAL A 58 -15.11 13.17 -8.91
C VAL A 58 -15.96 12.47 -9.97
N TYR A 59 -15.34 11.80 -10.96
CA TYR A 59 -16.09 11.24 -12.09
C TYR A 59 -16.89 9.98 -11.74
N GLU A 60 -16.46 9.18 -10.78
CA GLU A 60 -17.17 7.98 -10.34
C GLU A 60 -17.98 8.24 -9.06
N GLY A 61 -17.38 8.95 -8.09
CA GLY A 61 -17.99 9.19 -6.79
C GLY A 61 -18.92 10.39 -6.72
N GLY A 62 -18.89 11.31 -7.70
CA GLY A 62 -19.67 12.56 -7.66
C GLY A 62 -19.28 13.51 -6.52
N LEU A 63 -18.07 13.36 -5.95
CA LEU A 63 -17.61 14.02 -4.73
C LEU A 63 -16.73 15.26 -5.01
N ALA A 64 -17.05 16.00 -6.09
CA ALA A 64 -16.33 17.22 -6.44
C ALA A 64 -16.45 18.28 -5.33
N GLY A 65 -15.32 18.80 -4.86
CA GLY A 65 -15.29 19.83 -3.81
C GLY A 65 -15.64 19.34 -2.40
N VAL A 66 -15.99 18.08 -2.23
CA VAL A 66 -16.32 17.49 -0.92
C VAL A 66 -15.05 17.16 -0.16
N ARG A 67 -15.02 17.45 1.13
CA ARG A 67 -13.89 17.08 2.02
C ARG A 67 -14.04 15.64 2.46
N LEU A 68 -13.06 14.82 2.08
CA LEU A 68 -13.04 13.37 2.28
C LEU A 68 -12.02 12.96 3.34
N VAL A 69 -12.28 11.82 4.00
CA VAL A 69 -11.30 11.17 4.86
C VAL A 69 -10.05 10.85 4.04
N PRO A 70 -8.83 11.24 4.48
CA PRO A 70 -7.58 11.07 3.71
C PRO A 70 -7.04 9.64 3.80
N VAL A 71 -7.84 8.63 3.44
CA VAL A 71 -7.51 7.20 3.60
C VAL A 71 -6.22 6.83 2.89
N GLN A 72 -5.95 7.42 1.72
CA GLN A 72 -4.72 7.19 0.96
C GLN A 72 -3.50 7.65 1.76
N GLY A 73 -3.55 8.87 2.32
CA GLY A 73 -2.48 9.45 3.13
C GLY A 73 -2.28 8.69 4.44
N LEU A 74 -3.37 8.33 5.12
CA LEU A 74 -3.31 7.51 6.34
C LEU A 74 -2.69 6.13 6.05
N THR A 75 -3.08 5.50 4.93
CA THR A 75 -2.50 4.21 4.52
C THR A 75 -1.02 4.34 4.23
N ALA A 76 -0.61 5.38 3.50
CA ALA A 76 0.80 5.65 3.24
C ALA A 76 1.59 5.82 4.54
N ALA A 77 1.08 6.61 5.48
CA ALA A 77 1.73 6.85 6.76
C ALA A 77 1.85 5.56 7.60
N VAL A 78 0.74 4.84 7.79
CA VAL A 78 0.73 3.60 8.59
C VAL A 78 1.70 2.57 8.03
N LEU A 79 1.67 2.32 6.71
CA LEU A 79 2.52 1.31 6.10
C LEU A 79 3.99 1.73 6.07
N THR A 80 4.28 3.01 5.82
CA THR A 80 5.66 3.50 5.86
C THR A 80 6.24 3.42 7.28
N ILE A 81 5.50 3.84 8.29
CA ILE A 81 5.93 3.72 9.70
C ILE A 81 6.14 2.24 10.05
N THR A 82 5.22 1.37 9.65
CA THR A 82 5.36 -0.08 9.86
C THR A 82 6.64 -0.62 9.23
N ALA A 83 6.92 -0.24 7.98
CA ALA A 83 8.13 -0.65 7.28
C ALA A 83 9.41 -0.15 7.98
N LEU A 84 9.43 1.09 8.46
CA LEU A 84 10.58 1.65 9.19
C LEU A 84 10.83 0.90 10.51
N VAL A 85 9.77 0.64 11.28
CA VAL A 85 9.89 -0.13 12.54
C VAL A 85 10.33 -1.57 12.24
N ALA A 86 9.77 -2.19 11.21
CA ALA A 86 10.16 -3.54 10.80
C ALA A 86 11.62 -3.60 10.31
N THR A 87 12.09 -2.57 9.59
CA THR A 87 13.49 -2.42 9.19
C THR A 87 14.40 -2.34 10.40
N TRP A 88 14.02 -1.53 11.38
CA TRP A 88 14.77 -1.42 12.63
C TRP A 88 14.86 -2.77 13.35
N LEU A 89 13.74 -3.51 13.50
CA LEU A 89 13.73 -4.86 14.08
C LEU A 89 14.58 -5.84 13.29
N PHE A 90 14.60 -5.72 11.95
CA PHE A 90 15.43 -6.56 11.08
C PHE A 90 16.92 -6.36 11.35
N PHE A 91 17.36 -5.12 11.51
CA PHE A 91 18.75 -4.82 11.86
C PHE A 91 19.11 -5.17 13.32
N GLN A 92 18.11 -5.32 14.19
CA GLN A 92 18.29 -5.87 15.54
C GLN A 92 18.33 -7.42 15.54
N GLU A 93 18.40 -8.04 14.36
CA GLU A 93 18.42 -9.51 14.18
C GLU A 93 17.21 -10.24 14.77
N ARG A 94 16.09 -9.51 15.01
CA ARG A 94 14.85 -10.07 15.52
C ARG A 94 14.03 -10.68 14.38
N TYR A 95 14.61 -11.69 13.70
CA TYR A 95 13.95 -12.37 12.59
C TYR A 95 12.59 -12.96 12.99
N ARG A 96 11.66 -13.00 12.06
CA ARG A 96 10.22 -13.24 12.13
C ARG A 96 9.41 -12.06 12.63
N ALA A 97 9.92 -11.23 13.55
CA ALA A 97 9.19 -10.07 14.04
C ALA A 97 8.87 -9.06 12.92
N PRO A 98 9.81 -8.70 12.00
CA PRO A 98 9.51 -7.85 10.85
C PRO A 98 8.40 -8.42 9.96
N PHE A 99 8.47 -9.71 9.63
CA PHE A 99 7.45 -10.37 8.81
C PHE A 99 6.07 -10.30 9.46
N LEU A 100 5.95 -10.69 10.72
CA LEU A 100 4.69 -10.66 11.45
C LEU A 100 4.16 -9.23 11.60
N LEU A 101 5.01 -8.27 11.97
CA LEU A 101 4.63 -6.87 12.09
C LEU A 101 4.09 -6.32 10.78
N CYS A 102 4.82 -6.51 9.67
CA CYS A 102 4.41 -6.05 8.35
C CYS A 102 3.06 -6.65 7.94
N LEU A 103 2.88 -7.93 8.13
CA LEU A 103 1.69 -8.63 7.71
C LEU A 103 0.48 -8.30 8.59
N LEU A 104 0.64 -8.32 9.91
CA LEU A 104 -0.43 -7.98 10.84
C LEU A 104 -0.86 -6.51 10.70
N ALA A 105 0.10 -5.59 10.59
CA ALA A 105 -0.21 -4.17 10.42
C ALA A 105 -0.88 -3.89 9.07
N SER A 106 -0.36 -4.44 7.96
CA SER A 106 -0.94 -4.20 6.63
C SER A 106 -2.34 -4.79 6.50
N GLN A 107 -2.56 -6.03 6.93
CA GLN A 107 -3.87 -6.68 6.83
C GLN A 107 -4.86 -6.12 7.87
N GLY A 108 -4.42 -5.83 9.09
CA GLY A 108 -5.23 -5.17 10.11
C GLY A 108 -5.67 -3.78 9.66
N TRP A 109 -4.74 -2.98 9.11
CA TRP A 109 -5.06 -1.69 8.52
C TRP A 109 -6.03 -1.81 7.34
N ARG A 110 -5.86 -2.81 6.47
CA ARG A 110 -6.79 -3.07 5.37
C ARG A 110 -8.23 -3.28 5.88
N VAL A 111 -8.42 -4.08 6.92
CA VAL A 111 -9.74 -4.31 7.52
C VAL A 111 -10.32 -3.02 8.13
N LEU A 112 -9.49 -2.24 8.83
CA LEU A 112 -9.92 -0.99 9.46
C LEU A 112 -10.23 0.09 8.44
N SER A 113 -9.35 0.28 7.45
CA SER A 113 -9.47 1.32 6.43
C SER A 113 -10.68 1.14 5.51
N GLU A 114 -11.18 -0.09 5.32
CA GLU A 114 -12.42 -0.35 4.56
C GLU A 114 -13.61 0.43 5.14
N ARG A 115 -13.67 0.62 6.45
CA ARG A 115 -14.75 1.40 7.10
C ARG A 115 -14.68 2.90 6.81
N LEU A 116 -13.52 3.39 6.42
CA LEU A 116 -13.26 4.79 6.11
C LEU A 116 -13.40 5.11 4.62
N ARG A 117 -13.64 4.10 3.78
CA ARG A 117 -13.70 4.23 2.31
C ARG A 117 -15.13 4.42 1.81
N ALA A 118 -15.25 5.08 0.67
CA ALA A 118 -16.53 5.28 -0.04
C ALA A 118 -16.55 4.60 -1.42
N ASP A 119 -15.40 4.17 -1.95
CA ASP A 119 -15.36 3.48 -3.24
C ASP A 119 -16.09 2.13 -3.17
N PHE A 120 -16.84 1.80 -4.22
CA PHE A 120 -17.63 0.57 -4.30
C PHE A 120 -16.73 -0.69 -4.21
N ARG A 121 -17.08 -1.62 -3.32
CA ARG A 121 -16.34 -2.85 -3.03
C ARG A 121 -17.20 -4.12 -3.05
N GLY A 122 -18.35 -4.05 -3.70
CA GLY A 122 -19.30 -5.16 -3.77
C GLY A 122 -20.43 -5.04 -2.74
N TYR A 123 -21.40 -5.94 -2.83
CA TYR A 123 -22.64 -5.89 -2.05
C TYR A 123 -22.56 -6.65 -0.70
N SER A 124 -21.41 -7.25 -0.37
CA SER A 124 -21.26 -8.04 0.85
C SER A 124 -20.92 -7.14 2.05
N MET A 125 -21.49 -7.42 3.23
CA MET A 125 -21.16 -6.73 4.49
C MET A 125 -19.68 -6.86 4.87
N VAL A 126 -19.03 -7.97 4.49
CA VAL A 126 -17.60 -8.20 4.63
C VAL A 126 -17.01 -8.29 3.23
N SER A 127 -16.17 -7.31 2.86
CA SER A 127 -15.59 -7.27 1.52
C SER A 127 -14.69 -8.49 1.25
N ALA A 128 -14.53 -8.85 -0.03
CA ALA A 128 -13.60 -9.91 -0.42
C ALA A 128 -12.17 -9.62 0.09
N TYR A 129 -11.79 -8.35 0.11
CA TYR A 129 -10.48 -7.89 0.61
C TYR A 129 -10.32 -8.10 2.12
N GLN A 130 -11.38 -7.92 2.91
CA GLN A 130 -11.36 -8.22 4.34
C GLN A 130 -11.21 -9.72 4.60
N LYS A 131 -11.94 -10.56 3.84
CA LYS A 131 -11.82 -12.03 3.93
C LYS A 131 -10.41 -12.48 3.58
N MET A 132 -9.84 -11.96 2.50
CA MET A 132 -8.46 -12.24 2.10
C MET A 132 -7.45 -11.76 3.15
N GLY A 133 -7.67 -10.59 3.75
CA GLY A 133 -6.83 -10.08 4.83
C GLY A 133 -6.82 -10.98 6.05
N LEU A 134 -7.98 -11.46 6.49
CA LEU A 134 -8.09 -12.42 7.60
C LEU A 134 -7.42 -13.76 7.27
N ALA A 135 -7.63 -14.27 6.05
CA ALA A 135 -6.95 -15.49 5.59
C ALA A 135 -5.43 -15.33 5.55
N ALA A 136 -4.93 -14.18 5.10
CA ALA A 136 -3.51 -13.87 5.08
C ALA A 136 -2.91 -13.79 6.49
N VAL A 137 -3.63 -13.24 7.46
CA VAL A 137 -3.22 -13.23 8.87
C VAL A 137 -3.10 -14.65 9.41
N ALA A 138 -4.13 -15.48 9.21
CA ALA A 138 -4.11 -16.88 9.64
C ALA A 138 -2.94 -17.66 9.00
N TYR A 139 -2.73 -17.46 7.69
CA TYR A 139 -1.63 -18.06 6.95
C TYR A 139 -0.25 -17.63 7.48
N ALA A 140 -0.09 -16.33 7.80
CA ALA A 140 1.16 -15.83 8.35
C ALA A 140 1.48 -16.39 9.74
N LEU A 141 0.46 -16.47 10.60
CA LEU A 141 0.62 -17.07 11.92
C LEU A 141 0.98 -18.55 11.82
N ALA A 142 0.34 -19.29 10.90
CA ALA A 142 0.69 -20.67 10.61
C ALA A 142 2.13 -20.83 10.11
N LEU A 143 2.57 -19.99 9.16
CA LEU A 143 3.95 -19.97 8.68
C LEU A 143 4.95 -19.65 9.79
N ALA A 144 4.65 -18.67 10.63
CA ALA A 144 5.50 -18.30 11.75
C ALA A 144 5.63 -19.42 12.79
N TRP A 145 4.61 -20.24 12.93
CA TRP A 145 4.63 -21.41 13.82
C TRP A 145 5.34 -22.61 13.20
N LEU A 146 5.11 -22.89 11.91
CA LEU A 146 5.63 -24.07 11.21
C LEU A 146 7.11 -23.94 10.81
N LEU A 147 7.52 -22.72 10.43
CA LEU A 147 8.88 -22.51 9.95
C LEU A 147 9.84 -22.36 11.13
N PRO A 148 10.98 -23.10 11.15
CA PRO A 148 11.98 -22.91 12.18
C PRO A 148 12.58 -21.51 12.16
N ALA A 149 13.03 -21.02 13.31
CA ALA A 149 13.87 -19.83 13.36
C ALA A 149 15.14 -20.16 12.57
N GLY A 150 15.41 -19.40 11.52
CA GLY A 150 16.63 -19.55 10.75
C GLY A 150 17.88 -19.26 11.59
N PRO A 151 19.06 -19.68 11.13
CA PRO A 151 20.30 -19.31 11.80
C PRO A 151 20.43 -17.79 11.90
N THR A 152 20.95 -17.33 13.02
CA THR A 152 21.22 -15.91 13.28
C THR A 152 22.46 -15.48 12.50
N ASN A 153 22.31 -15.27 11.20
CA ASN A 153 23.38 -14.67 10.42
C ASN A 153 23.27 -13.16 10.52
N THR A 154 24.37 -12.50 10.83
CA THR A 154 24.45 -11.04 10.83
C THR A 154 24.15 -10.49 9.44
N VAL A 155 23.32 -9.44 9.38
CA VAL A 155 23.03 -8.75 8.12
C VAL A 155 24.27 -7.96 7.71
N GLN A 156 24.84 -8.29 6.55
CA GLN A 156 25.99 -7.57 5.97
C GLN A 156 25.47 -6.58 4.92
N LEU A 157 25.13 -5.38 5.39
CA LEU A 157 24.56 -4.32 4.53
C LEU A 157 25.52 -3.94 3.41
N ASP A 158 26.83 -3.85 3.72
CA ASP A 158 27.86 -3.47 2.77
C ASP A 158 27.91 -4.42 1.56
N ARG A 159 27.83 -5.73 1.82
CA ARG A 159 27.75 -6.73 0.74
C ARG A 159 26.46 -6.63 -0.05
N GLY A 160 25.33 -6.36 0.62
CA GLY A 160 24.06 -6.16 -0.07
C GLY A 160 24.09 -4.96 -1.00
N LEU A 161 24.66 -3.84 -0.57
CA LEU A 161 24.83 -2.64 -1.39
C LEU A 161 25.83 -2.86 -2.52
N ALA A 162 26.94 -3.57 -2.28
CA ALA A 162 27.88 -3.93 -3.33
C ALA A 162 27.24 -4.80 -4.42
N LEU A 163 26.36 -5.75 -4.04
CA LEU A 163 25.60 -6.56 -5.01
C LEU A 163 24.70 -5.73 -5.91
N LEU A 164 24.12 -4.64 -5.40
CA LEU A 164 23.29 -3.73 -6.23
C LEU A 164 24.11 -3.00 -7.30
N ALA A 165 25.42 -2.85 -7.09
CA ALA A 165 26.31 -2.25 -8.08
C ALA A 165 26.81 -3.26 -9.16
N GLU A 166 26.56 -4.55 -8.96
CA GLU A 166 26.93 -5.59 -9.93
C GLU A 166 26.08 -5.46 -11.21
N PRO A 167 26.70 -5.36 -12.42
CA PRO A 167 25.96 -5.13 -13.67
C PRO A 167 24.87 -6.17 -13.95
N VAL A 168 25.12 -7.43 -13.63
CA VAL A 168 24.17 -8.53 -13.84
C VAL A 168 22.93 -8.36 -12.96
N VAL A 169 23.11 -7.96 -11.70
CA VAL A 169 22.03 -7.71 -10.75
C VAL A 169 21.22 -6.49 -11.20
N LEU A 170 21.89 -5.39 -11.58
CA LEU A 170 21.25 -4.19 -12.10
C LEU A 170 20.40 -4.47 -13.33
N ILE A 171 20.96 -5.16 -14.32
CA ILE A 171 20.23 -5.53 -15.54
C ILE A 171 19.05 -6.43 -15.19
N GLY A 172 19.25 -7.43 -14.33
CA GLY A 172 18.18 -8.32 -13.87
C GLY A 172 17.03 -7.57 -13.18
N LEU A 173 17.34 -6.61 -12.30
CA LEU A 173 16.34 -5.76 -11.64
C LEU A 173 15.61 -4.85 -12.65
N GLN A 174 16.31 -4.29 -13.63
CA GLN A 174 15.70 -3.47 -14.68
C GLN A 174 14.76 -4.30 -15.56
N LEU A 175 15.18 -5.50 -15.96
CA LEU A 175 14.32 -6.40 -16.73
C LEU A 175 13.09 -6.82 -15.93
N LEU A 176 13.25 -7.14 -14.64
CA LEU A 176 12.13 -7.45 -13.75
C LEU A 176 11.17 -6.27 -13.64
N TRP A 177 11.71 -5.06 -13.45
CA TRP A 177 10.90 -3.83 -13.40
C TRP A 177 10.12 -3.62 -14.71
N TRP A 178 10.77 -3.80 -15.86
CA TRP A 178 10.14 -3.71 -17.17
C TRP A 178 9.02 -4.73 -17.34
N LEU A 179 9.25 -5.99 -16.96
CA LEU A 179 8.25 -7.04 -17.04
C LEU A 179 7.03 -6.72 -16.16
N LEU A 180 7.27 -6.27 -14.93
CA LEU A 180 6.21 -5.87 -14.01
C LEU A 180 5.44 -4.66 -14.57
N PHE A 181 6.14 -3.64 -15.07
CA PHE A 181 5.51 -2.47 -15.68
C PHE A 181 4.63 -2.85 -16.90
N LEU A 182 5.15 -3.67 -17.81
CA LEU A 182 4.39 -4.13 -18.97
C LEU A 182 3.20 -5.00 -18.58
N ARG A 183 3.33 -5.80 -17.54
CA ARG A 183 2.25 -6.68 -17.06
C ARG A 183 1.15 -5.91 -16.34
N PHE A 184 1.52 -5.03 -15.41
CA PHE A 184 0.58 -4.30 -14.57
C PHE A 184 0.13 -2.97 -15.17
N GLY A 185 0.92 -2.35 -16.01
CA GLY A 185 0.55 -1.14 -16.75
C GLY A 185 -0.58 -1.33 -17.77
N ARG A 186 -0.91 -2.60 -18.09
CA ARG A 186 -2.03 -2.98 -18.98
C ARG A 186 -3.24 -3.51 -18.20
N SER A 187 -3.30 -3.32 -16.91
CA SER A 187 -4.38 -3.88 -16.09
C SER A 187 -5.70 -3.19 -16.39
N THR A 188 -6.65 -3.96 -16.88
CA THR A 188 -8.07 -3.56 -17.04
C THR A 188 -8.90 -3.84 -15.79
N VAL A 189 -8.26 -4.21 -14.69
CA VAL A 189 -8.93 -4.65 -13.44
C VAL A 189 -9.87 -3.60 -12.85
N THR A 190 -9.70 -2.33 -13.22
CA THR A 190 -10.52 -1.22 -12.72
C THR A 190 -11.44 -0.62 -13.77
N GLU A 191 -11.57 -1.24 -14.96
CA GLU A 191 -12.28 -0.66 -16.12
C GLU A 191 -11.80 0.77 -16.49
N ALA A 192 -10.73 1.25 -15.89
CA ALA A 192 -10.16 2.55 -16.18
C ALA A 192 -9.32 2.45 -17.46
N THR A 193 -9.80 3.05 -18.52
CA THR A 193 -9.00 3.33 -19.71
C THR A 193 -8.10 4.52 -19.39
N LEU A 194 -6.79 4.30 -19.37
CA LEU A 194 -5.80 5.38 -19.23
C LEU A 194 -5.54 5.96 -20.64
N ASP A 195 -6.24 7.04 -20.97
CA ASP A 195 -5.97 7.81 -22.16
C ASP A 195 -4.88 8.84 -21.87
N PHE A 196 -3.74 8.68 -22.49
CA PHE A 196 -2.67 9.69 -22.45
C PHE A 196 -2.93 10.72 -23.55
N ALA A 197 -3.50 11.85 -23.19
CA ALA A 197 -3.61 13.00 -24.08
C ALA A 197 -2.38 13.90 -23.91
N VAL A 198 -1.54 13.96 -24.95
CA VAL A 198 -0.44 14.94 -25.00
C VAL A 198 -1.03 16.30 -25.34
N ARG A 199 -0.88 17.27 -24.44
CA ARG A 199 -1.30 18.64 -24.68
C ARG A 199 -0.36 19.29 -25.66
N ARG A 200 -0.82 19.44 -26.91
CA ARG A 200 -0.03 20.05 -28.01
C ARG A 200 0.24 21.56 -27.82
N ASP A 201 -0.53 22.20 -26.93
CA ASP A 201 -0.38 23.60 -26.57
C ASP A 201 0.80 23.89 -25.62
N ARG A 202 1.53 22.85 -25.20
CA ARG A 202 2.67 22.97 -24.29
C ARG A 202 3.95 22.27 -24.81
N ILE A 203 3.98 21.91 -26.07
CA ILE A 203 5.15 21.50 -26.83
C ILE A 203 5.56 22.68 -27.72
#